data_5e6c2b684d78558bc7160a7f6a62812e
#
_entry.id   5e6c2b684d78558bc7160a7f6a62812e
#
_cell.length_a   1.000
_cell.length_b   1.000
_cell.length_c   1.000
_cell.angle_alpha   90.00
_cell.angle_beta   90.00
_cell.angle_gamma   90.00
#
_symmetry.space_group_name_H-M   'P 1'
#
loop_
_entity.id
_entity.type
_entity.pdbx_description
1 polymer ?
#
loop_
_entity_poly.entity_id
_entity_poly.type
_entity_poly.pdbx_seq_one_letter_code
_entity_poly.pdbx_strand_id
1 'polypeptide(L)'
;MMKHKKMDIELLYFEDCPSWKNALVTLQAIVEEYGISSKISLIRVETQDGAVLHRFVGSPTIRLNKKDLFPTDQDQFALGCRIYQTSEGLKGLPTKEMLLEKLEPMMSEE
;
A
#
# COMPACT_ATOMS: atom_id res chain seq x y z
N MET A 1 -16.94 8.07 23.85
CA MET A 1 -15.63 8.34 23.35
C MET A 1 -15.35 7.60 22.06
N MET A 2 -14.85 8.34 21.11
CA MET A 2 -14.55 7.74 19.83
C MET A 2 -13.12 7.23 19.77
N LYS A 3 -12.96 6.07 19.22
CA LYS A 3 -11.64 5.53 18.97
C LYS A 3 -11.57 5.11 17.54
N HIS A 4 -10.49 5.46 16.90
CA HIS A 4 -10.27 4.96 15.56
C HIS A 4 -9.93 3.49 15.64
N LYS A 5 -10.47 2.72 14.73
CA LYS A 5 -10.14 1.32 14.63
C LYS A 5 -8.66 1.22 14.29
N LYS A 6 -7.98 0.31 14.97
CA LYS A 6 -6.57 0.10 14.71
C LYS A 6 -6.41 -0.53 13.34
N MET A 7 -5.53 0.02 12.55
CA MET A 7 -5.24 -0.46 11.21
C MET A 7 -3.81 -0.95 11.13
N ASP A 8 -3.62 -2.08 10.47
CA ASP A 8 -2.31 -2.63 10.22
C ASP A 8 -1.96 -2.33 8.77
N ILE A 9 -1.23 -1.25 8.55
CA ILE A 9 -0.87 -0.80 7.22
C ILE A 9 0.54 -1.27 6.88
N GLU A 10 0.69 -1.95 5.76
CA GLU A 10 1.99 -2.44 5.30
C GLU A 10 2.27 -1.90 3.91
N LEU A 11 3.52 -1.51 3.71
CA LEU A 11 4.02 -1.12 2.40
C LEU A 11 5.12 -2.10 2.02
N LEU A 12 4.82 -2.93 1.02
CA LEU A 12 5.80 -3.88 0.50
C LEU A 12 6.48 -3.25 -0.70
N TYR A 13 7.79 -3.33 -0.73
CA TYR A 13 8.54 -2.62 -1.75
C TYR A 13 9.79 -3.34 -2.18
N PHE A 14 10.20 -3.02 -3.40
CA PHE A 14 11.45 -3.44 -3.98
C PHE A 14 12.33 -2.20 -4.03
N GLU A 15 13.51 -2.26 -3.43
CA GLU A 15 14.35 -1.09 -3.23
C GLU A 15 14.65 -0.33 -4.52
N ASP A 16 14.88 -1.04 -5.62
CA ASP A 16 15.22 -0.40 -6.88
C ASP A 16 14.06 0.28 -7.58
N CYS A 17 12.84 0.08 -7.10
CA CYS A 17 11.68 0.76 -7.68
C CYS A 17 11.58 2.16 -7.09
N PRO A 18 11.60 3.21 -7.91
CA PRO A 18 11.65 4.57 -7.36
C PRO A 18 10.34 5.07 -6.76
N SER A 19 9.23 4.42 -7.06
CA SER A 19 7.93 4.94 -6.66
C SER A 19 7.57 4.69 -5.20
N TRP A 20 8.23 3.75 -4.53
CA TRP A 20 7.78 3.35 -3.20
C TRP A 20 7.96 4.46 -2.16
N LYS A 21 8.98 5.29 -2.32
CA LYS A 21 9.21 6.36 -1.35
C LYS A 21 8.10 7.40 -1.41
N ASN A 22 7.64 7.73 -2.60
CA ASN A 22 6.54 8.68 -2.75
C ASN A 22 5.24 8.09 -2.22
N ALA A 23 5.04 6.79 -2.41
CA ALA A 23 3.87 6.13 -1.85
C ALA A 23 3.91 6.19 -0.33
N LEU A 24 5.08 5.99 0.27
CA LEU A 24 5.22 6.08 1.72
C LEU A 24 4.89 7.47 2.21
N VAL A 25 5.41 8.52 1.54
CA VAL A 25 5.12 9.89 1.93
C VAL A 25 3.63 10.17 1.90
N THR A 26 2.94 9.70 0.85
CA THR A 26 1.50 9.89 0.74
C THR A 26 0.76 9.18 1.87
N LEU A 27 1.15 7.95 2.18
CA LEU A 27 0.53 7.20 3.27
C LEU A 27 0.76 7.88 4.62
N GLN A 28 1.98 8.36 4.85
CA GLN A 28 2.29 9.04 6.10
C GLN A 28 1.46 10.31 6.26
N ALA A 29 1.27 11.04 5.17
CA ALA A 29 0.45 12.25 5.21
C ALA A 29 -0.99 11.92 5.55
N ILE A 30 -1.53 10.84 4.99
CA ILE A 30 -2.90 10.43 5.27
C ILE A 30 -3.04 10.01 6.73
N VAL A 31 -2.11 9.21 7.22
CA VAL A 31 -2.15 8.74 8.60
C VAL A 31 -2.15 9.93 9.56
N GLU A 32 -1.29 10.91 9.30
CA GLU A 32 -1.19 12.07 10.15
C GLU A 32 -2.41 12.96 10.03
N GLU A 33 -2.84 13.22 8.80
CA GLU A 33 -3.93 14.15 8.55
C GLU A 33 -5.25 13.66 9.13
N TYR A 34 -5.49 12.36 9.08
CA TYR A 34 -6.75 11.77 9.49
C TYR A 34 -6.70 11.13 10.87
N GLY A 35 -5.58 11.28 11.57
CA GLY A 35 -5.45 10.76 12.92
C GLY A 35 -5.59 9.25 13.02
N ILE A 36 -5.09 8.54 12.03
CA ILE A 36 -5.20 7.09 12.02
C ILE A 36 -4.24 6.49 13.04
N SER A 37 -4.77 5.60 13.88
CA SER A 37 -3.95 4.95 14.91
C SER A 37 -3.26 3.74 14.30
N SER A 38 -2.19 3.98 13.56
CA SER A 38 -1.46 2.92 12.90
C SER A 38 -0.04 3.35 12.61
N LYS A 39 0.84 2.37 12.65
CA LYS A 39 2.17 2.52 12.10
C LYS A 39 2.15 1.93 10.70
N ILE A 40 2.97 2.49 9.83
CA ILE A 40 3.15 1.91 8.51
C ILE A 40 4.38 1.01 8.58
N SER A 41 4.16 -0.28 8.39
CA SER A 41 5.25 -1.25 8.42
C SER A 41 5.84 -1.39 7.02
N LEU A 42 7.16 -1.28 6.93
CA LEU A 42 7.85 -1.42 5.65
C LEU A 42 8.35 -2.84 5.51
N ILE A 43 8.01 -3.48 4.41
CA ILE A 43 8.43 -4.84 4.14
C ILE A 43 9.23 -4.83 2.84
N ARG A 44 10.52 -5.05 2.96
CA ARG A 44 11.42 -5.05 1.81
C ARG A 44 11.45 -6.44 1.18
N VAL A 45 11.20 -6.48 -0.12
CA VAL A 45 11.21 -7.73 -0.88
C VAL A 45 12.35 -7.64 -1.88
N GLU A 46 13.33 -8.54 -1.76
CA GLU A 46 14.55 -8.44 -2.57
C GLU A 46 14.91 -9.68 -3.33
N THR A 47 14.24 -10.79 -3.06
CA THR A 47 14.55 -12.03 -3.74
C THR A 47 13.29 -12.61 -4.34
N GLN A 48 13.50 -13.45 -5.34
CA GLN A 48 12.35 -14.14 -5.95
C GLN A 48 11.63 -15.01 -4.92
N ASP A 49 12.37 -15.66 -4.03
CA ASP A 49 11.75 -16.44 -2.98
C ASP A 49 10.93 -15.57 -2.05
N GLY A 50 11.43 -14.37 -1.72
CA GLY A 50 10.68 -13.43 -0.91
C GLY A 50 9.42 -12.96 -1.61
N ALA A 51 9.49 -12.75 -2.92
CA ALA A 51 8.32 -12.33 -3.67
C ALA A 51 7.23 -13.39 -3.62
N VAL A 52 7.62 -14.65 -3.74
CA VAL A 52 6.66 -15.75 -3.64
C VAL A 52 6.10 -15.84 -2.22
N LEU A 53 6.98 -15.76 -1.23
CA LEU A 53 6.57 -15.85 0.16
C LEU A 53 5.52 -14.80 0.52
N HIS A 54 5.73 -13.58 0.08
CA HIS A 54 4.83 -12.47 0.40
C HIS A 54 3.72 -12.28 -0.63
N ARG A 55 3.66 -13.11 -1.65
CA ARG A 55 2.70 -12.98 -2.76
C ARG A 55 2.79 -11.58 -3.36
N PHE A 56 4.01 -11.15 -3.61
CA PHE A 56 4.33 -9.79 -4.02
C PHE A 56 4.08 -9.59 -5.51
N VAL A 57 3.20 -8.67 -5.84
CA VAL A 57 2.81 -8.40 -7.23
C VAL A 57 3.42 -7.12 -7.79
N GLY A 58 4.43 -6.61 -7.10
CA GLY A 58 5.15 -5.43 -7.57
C GLY A 58 5.20 -4.33 -6.54
N SER A 59 6.18 -3.46 -6.68
CA SER A 59 6.44 -2.37 -5.74
C SER A 59 5.84 -1.07 -6.27
N PRO A 60 5.16 -0.29 -5.47
CA PRO A 60 4.77 -0.57 -4.09
C PRO A 60 3.46 -1.34 -4.00
N THR A 61 3.35 -2.23 -3.04
CA THR A 61 2.09 -2.90 -2.72
C THR A 61 1.68 -2.44 -1.33
N ILE A 62 0.44 -1.99 -1.19
CA ILE A 62 -0.07 -1.46 0.07
C ILE A 62 -1.17 -2.38 0.58
N ARG A 63 -0.99 -2.88 1.79
CA ARG A 63 -1.95 -3.79 2.42
C ARG A 63 -2.52 -3.18 3.67
N LEU A 64 -3.80 -3.41 3.85
CA LEU A 64 -4.50 -3.03 5.08
C LEU A 64 -5.01 -4.31 5.71
N ASN A 65 -4.54 -4.59 6.93
CA ASN A 65 -4.91 -5.81 7.65
C ASN A 65 -4.65 -7.05 6.79
N LYS A 66 -3.48 -7.07 6.15
CA LYS A 66 -2.98 -8.19 5.35
C LYS A 66 -3.65 -8.33 4.00
N LYS A 67 -4.49 -7.40 3.61
CA LYS A 67 -5.16 -7.46 2.31
C LYS A 67 -4.71 -6.31 1.42
N ASP A 68 -4.41 -6.63 0.17
CA ASP A 68 -4.01 -5.63 -0.81
C ASP A 68 -5.17 -4.63 -0.99
N LEU A 69 -4.86 -3.34 -0.90
CA LEU A 69 -5.88 -2.31 -1.11
C LEU A 69 -6.36 -2.27 -2.56
N PHE A 70 -5.53 -2.72 -3.49
CA PHE A 70 -5.85 -2.72 -4.91
C PHE A 70 -5.67 -4.12 -5.47
N PRO A 71 -6.60 -5.05 -5.15
CA PRO A 71 -6.43 -6.45 -5.54
C PRO A 71 -6.27 -6.61 -7.05
N THR A 72 -5.50 -7.60 -7.44
CA THR A 72 -5.26 -7.90 -8.84
C THR A 72 -5.41 -9.39 -9.06
N ASP A 73 -5.75 -9.77 -10.29
CA ASP A 73 -5.86 -11.18 -10.68
C ASP A 73 -4.50 -11.83 -10.92
N GLN A 74 -3.45 -11.04 -10.84
CA GLN A 74 -2.11 -11.53 -11.10
C GLN A 74 -1.74 -12.63 -10.12
N ASP A 75 -1.26 -13.74 -10.63
CA ASP A 75 -0.86 -14.87 -9.80
C ASP A 75 0.62 -15.18 -9.94
N GLN A 76 1.36 -14.32 -10.61
CA GLN A 76 2.82 -14.44 -10.71
C GLN A 76 3.46 -13.42 -9.79
N PHE A 77 4.34 -13.89 -8.94
CA PHE A 77 5.00 -13.05 -7.94
C PHE A 77 6.45 -12.90 -8.30
N ALA A 78 6.91 -11.65 -8.41
CA ALA A 78 8.27 -11.38 -8.83
C ALA A 78 8.66 -9.98 -8.42
N LEU A 79 9.96 -9.73 -8.41
CA LEU A 79 10.48 -8.39 -8.15
C LEU A 79 10.18 -7.51 -9.35
N GLY A 80 9.82 -6.27 -9.06
CA GLY A 80 9.55 -5.32 -10.11
C GLY A 80 8.65 -4.21 -9.65
N CYS A 81 8.34 -3.31 -10.57
CA CYS A 81 7.46 -2.19 -10.30
C CYS A 81 6.03 -2.55 -10.64
N ARG A 82 5.12 -1.99 -9.86
CA ARG A 82 3.70 -2.18 -10.08
C ARG A 82 3.13 -0.97 -10.79
N ILE A 83 2.14 -1.20 -11.65
CA ILE A 83 1.50 -0.13 -12.41
C ILE A 83 0.08 0.02 -11.89
N TYR A 84 -0.32 1.26 -11.61
CA TYR A 84 -1.65 1.58 -11.14
C TYR A 84 -2.39 2.40 -12.18
N GLN A 85 -3.65 2.06 -12.42
CA GLN A 85 -4.52 2.84 -13.29
C GLN A 85 -5.10 3.98 -12.47
N THR A 86 -4.73 5.21 -12.80
CA THR A 86 -5.19 6.37 -12.06
C THR A 86 -5.97 7.31 -12.99
N SER A 87 -6.59 8.33 -12.40
CA SER A 87 -7.30 9.34 -13.18
C SER A 87 -6.35 10.13 -14.07
N GLU A 88 -5.05 10.07 -13.79
CA GLU A 88 -4.04 10.75 -14.58
C GLU A 88 -3.27 9.79 -15.48
N GLY A 89 -3.80 8.59 -15.70
CA GLY A 89 -3.16 7.59 -16.53
C GLY A 89 -2.44 6.54 -15.69
N LEU A 90 -1.60 5.78 -16.36
CA LEU A 90 -0.85 4.71 -15.68
C LEU A 90 0.30 5.31 -14.91
N LYS A 91 0.40 4.99 -13.63
CA LYS A 91 1.42 5.52 -12.74
C LYS A 91 2.05 4.40 -11.94
N GLY A 92 3.21 4.69 -11.38
CA GLY A 92 3.92 3.71 -10.54
C GLY A 92 3.42 3.64 -9.11
N LEU A 93 2.45 4.46 -8.74
CA LEU A 93 1.88 4.44 -7.40
C LEU A 93 0.45 4.95 -7.47
N PRO A 94 -0.38 4.59 -6.47
CA PRO A 94 -1.75 5.10 -6.45
C PRO A 94 -1.76 6.57 -6.01
N THR A 95 -2.81 7.29 -6.41
CA THR A 95 -2.97 8.67 -5.98
C THR A 95 -3.48 8.71 -4.54
N LYS A 96 -3.35 9.89 -3.91
CA LYS A 96 -3.87 10.10 -2.57
C LYS A 96 -5.38 9.81 -2.52
N GLU A 97 -6.10 10.26 -3.54
CA GLU A 97 -7.55 10.02 -3.61
C GLU A 97 -7.88 8.54 -3.67
N MET A 98 -7.12 7.77 -4.43
CA MET A 98 -7.33 6.34 -4.50
C MET A 98 -7.12 5.67 -3.15
N LEU A 99 -6.07 6.09 -2.45
CA LEU A 99 -5.79 5.55 -1.12
C LEU A 99 -6.88 5.92 -0.13
N LEU A 100 -7.33 7.17 -0.15
CA LEU A 100 -8.40 7.60 0.74
C LEU A 100 -9.67 6.83 0.49
N GLU A 101 -10.02 6.61 -0.77
CA GLU A 101 -11.23 5.87 -1.11
C GLU A 101 -11.20 4.48 -0.49
N LYS A 102 -10.04 3.84 -0.47
CA LYS A 102 -9.91 2.49 0.07
C LYS A 102 -9.82 2.48 1.59
N LEU A 103 -9.29 3.53 2.18
CA LEU A 103 -9.09 3.58 3.63
C LEU A 103 -10.30 4.13 4.37
N GLU A 104 -11.07 5.01 3.75
CA GLU A 104 -12.20 5.66 4.42
C GLU A 104 -13.21 4.70 5.03
N PRO A 105 -13.59 3.61 4.35
CA PRO A 105 -14.54 2.70 4.97
C PRO A 105 -14.05 2.15 6.32
N MET A 106 -12.75 1.95 6.46
CA MET A 106 -12.20 1.49 7.73
C MET A 106 -12.13 2.60 8.75
N MET A 107 -11.88 3.83 8.30
CA MET A 107 -11.80 4.97 9.22
C MET A 107 -13.14 5.33 9.83
N SER A 108 -14.21 5.06 9.12
CA SER A 108 -15.55 5.43 9.59
C SER A 108 -16.20 4.35 10.45
N GLU A 109 -15.52 3.24 10.67
CA GLU A 109 -16.01 2.19 11.57
C GLU A 109 -15.57 2.52 12.99
N GLU A 110 -16.51 2.56 13.88
CA GLU A 110 -16.24 2.87 15.28
C GLU A 110 -16.90 1.89 16.20
#